data_d9ab2d7cfdffb83f1208ba92d52d2456
#
_entry.id   d9ab2d7cfdffb83f1208ba92d52d2456
#
_cell.length_a   1.000
_cell.length_b   1.000
_cell.length_c   1.000
_cell.angle_alpha   90.00
_cell.angle_beta   90.00
_cell.angle_gamma   90.00
#
_symmetry.space_group_name_H-M   'P 1'
#
loop_
_entity.id
_entity.type
_entity.pdbx_description
1 polymer ?
#
loop_
_entity_poly.entity_id
_entity_poly.type
_entity_poly.pdbx_seq_one_letter_code
_entity_poly.pdbx_strand_id
1 'polypeptide(L)'
;MNTGVRPLTIDSWLEKLPAIVYNRSAMPEVIRVKGAREHNLKNVDVAIPRDKLVVITGLSGSGKSSLAFDTIYAEGQRRYVESLSSYARQFLGIMDKPDVDSIEGLSPAISIDQKSTSRNPRSTVATVTEIYDYLRLLFARIGTPHCPALKPDGTRCHKPVSRRTAEAIIQEIATHYEDKRLLLLAPIVKNKKGEFAHIPEQYRRLGYARVRVDGVVYALDEFPQLQKSYQHNIELVVDRLAMNNYLTSRLSQSVEQALELGQGVVEVLDADTDELKTFSQRYACIDHPDEEIPELEPRLFSFNAPQGACPSCTGLGSRLEVDPRLVLNENLTIAEGAIRPYNRINVDNFYMRKISAVAEAHGFSVRTPVKQLSDEARQKVLYGTGKQKYQVQLGNGRYYDTTYEGVIPNLERRWKETDSEFMRKDIERFMRRRDCYTCGGARLKPVVLAVTVQGLNIMDICDLGVDDALDLFAHKLTLDSQQAAIARLIVKEITARLGFMSNVGLNYLELGRAANTLSGGEAQRIRLATQIGSGLQGVLYVLD
;
A
#
# COMPACT_ATOMS: atom_id res chain seq x y z
N MET A 1 41.16 1.31 -29.46
CA MET A 1 39.83 1.72 -29.95
C MET A 1 38.93 1.79 -28.73
N ASN A 2 38.66 3.00 -28.33
CA ASN A 2 38.02 3.32 -27.04
C ASN A 2 36.52 3.58 -27.29
N THR A 3 35.67 2.63 -26.97
CA THR A 3 34.20 2.81 -27.05
C THR A 3 33.68 3.21 -25.69
N GLY A 4 33.76 4.52 -25.43
CA GLY A 4 33.13 5.12 -24.24
C GLY A 4 31.61 5.18 -24.39
N VAL A 5 30.90 4.30 -23.71
CA VAL A 5 29.46 4.42 -23.48
C VAL A 5 29.26 5.45 -22.36
N ARG A 6 28.77 6.64 -22.68
CA ARG A 6 28.35 7.63 -21.68
C ARG A 6 27.00 7.19 -21.08
N PRO A 7 26.80 7.21 -19.77
CA PRO A 7 25.50 7.00 -19.17
C PRO A 7 24.56 8.15 -19.57
N LEU A 8 23.43 7.82 -20.15
CA LEU A 8 22.35 8.77 -20.47
C LEU A 8 21.70 9.21 -19.16
N THR A 9 21.91 10.45 -18.75
CA THR A 9 21.20 11.10 -17.64
C THR A 9 19.80 11.50 -18.09
N ILE A 10 18.84 11.52 -17.14
CA ILE A 10 17.43 11.89 -17.38
C ILE A 10 17.31 13.27 -18.04
N ASP A 11 18.23 14.18 -17.80
CA ASP A 11 18.29 15.51 -18.40
C ASP A 11 18.47 15.47 -19.94
N SER A 12 19.19 14.45 -20.46
CA SER A 12 19.37 14.30 -21.91
C SER A 12 18.12 13.79 -22.66
N TRP A 13 17.10 13.32 -21.94
CA TRP A 13 15.81 12.93 -22.51
C TRP A 13 14.81 14.09 -22.55
N LEU A 14 14.89 15.02 -21.58
CA LEU A 14 14.03 16.20 -21.54
C LEU A 14 14.37 17.22 -22.64
N GLU A 15 15.62 17.29 -23.09
CA GLU A 15 16.03 18.14 -24.20
C GLU A 15 15.60 17.61 -25.58
N LYS A 16 15.18 16.35 -25.69
CA LYS A 16 14.77 15.71 -26.96
C LYS A 16 13.27 15.58 -27.15
N LEU A 17 12.46 16.00 -26.20
CA LEU A 17 11.04 16.21 -26.47
C LEU A 17 10.93 17.48 -27.34
N PRO A 18 10.35 17.42 -28.56
CA PRO A 18 10.06 18.63 -29.27
C PRO A 18 9.15 19.46 -28.36
N ALA A 19 9.65 20.58 -27.87
CA ALA A 19 8.80 21.61 -27.35
C ALA A 19 7.84 21.94 -28.48
N ILE A 20 6.59 21.51 -28.35
CA ILE A 20 5.52 22.01 -29.21
C ILE A 20 5.36 23.47 -28.78
N VAL A 21 6.24 24.31 -29.31
CA VAL A 21 6.10 25.75 -29.23
C VAL A 21 4.91 26.06 -30.13
N TYR A 22 3.72 26.05 -29.56
CA TYR A 22 2.55 26.61 -30.20
C TYR A 22 2.86 28.07 -30.45
N ASN A 23 3.12 28.38 -31.71
CA ASN A 23 3.40 29.73 -32.14
C ASN A 23 2.14 30.58 -31.89
N ARG A 24 2.13 31.33 -30.79
CA ARG A 24 1.00 32.18 -30.36
C ARG A 24 0.51 33.15 -31.44
N SER A 25 1.37 33.52 -32.35
CA SER A 25 1.07 34.46 -33.43
C SER A 25 0.26 33.86 -34.62
N ALA A 26 0.04 32.53 -34.65
CA ALA A 26 -0.65 31.84 -35.74
C ALA A 26 -2.02 31.24 -35.34
N MET A 27 -2.42 31.34 -34.06
CA MET A 27 -3.72 30.80 -33.62
C MET A 27 -4.83 31.84 -33.75
N PRO A 28 -6.04 31.44 -34.25
CA PRO A 28 -7.17 32.34 -34.33
C PRO A 28 -7.59 32.81 -32.93
N GLU A 29 -8.01 34.08 -32.81
CA GLU A 29 -8.45 34.70 -31.55
C GLU A 29 -9.73 34.10 -30.97
N VAL A 30 -10.42 33.26 -31.74
CA VAL A 30 -11.69 32.62 -31.36
C VAL A 30 -11.69 31.12 -31.67
N ILE A 31 -12.36 30.34 -30.84
CA ILE A 31 -12.77 28.97 -31.16
C ILE A 31 -14.09 29.07 -31.90
N ARG A 32 -14.12 28.61 -33.17
CA ARG A 32 -15.29 28.68 -34.03
C ARG A 32 -15.89 27.29 -34.22
N VAL A 33 -17.09 27.07 -33.66
CA VAL A 33 -17.86 25.85 -33.83
C VAL A 33 -18.92 26.10 -34.91
N LYS A 34 -19.05 25.17 -35.86
CA LYS A 34 -20.06 25.22 -36.92
C LYS A 34 -20.83 23.90 -36.97
N GLY A 35 -22.16 24.01 -37.02
CA GLY A 35 -23.04 22.87 -37.25
C GLY A 35 -23.05 21.85 -36.15
N ALA A 36 -23.01 22.24 -34.86
CA ALA A 36 -23.07 21.30 -33.75
C ALA A 36 -24.48 20.68 -33.61
N ARG A 37 -24.56 19.34 -33.68
CA ARG A 37 -25.81 18.56 -33.65
C ARG A 37 -25.80 17.46 -32.59
N GLU A 38 -24.81 17.46 -31.69
CA GLU A 38 -24.73 16.45 -30.65
C GLU A 38 -25.95 16.47 -29.73
N HIS A 39 -26.55 15.32 -29.45
CA HIS A 39 -27.77 15.12 -28.66
C HIS A 39 -28.93 16.02 -29.11
N ASN A 40 -29.29 17.04 -28.33
CA ASN A 40 -30.44 17.95 -28.59
C ASN A 40 -30.03 19.25 -29.25
N LEU A 41 -28.79 19.42 -29.65
CA LEU A 41 -28.33 20.61 -30.39
C LEU A 41 -28.93 20.63 -31.81
N LYS A 42 -29.39 21.80 -32.22
CA LYS A 42 -30.08 22.01 -33.51
C LYS A 42 -29.20 22.80 -34.47
N ASN A 43 -28.10 22.20 -34.93
CA ASN A 43 -27.17 22.81 -35.89
C ASN A 43 -26.65 24.18 -35.42
N VAL A 44 -26.03 24.17 -34.21
CA VAL A 44 -25.60 25.38 -33.51
C VAL A 44 -24.25 25.87 -34.05
N ASP A 45 -24.19 27.15 -34.42
CA ASP A 45 -22.95 27.87 -34.75
C ASP A 45 -22.60 28.82 -33.59
N VAL A 46 -21.34 28.79 -33.13
CA VAL A 46 -20.88 29.68 -32.04
C VAL A 46 -19.42 30.05 -32.22
N ALA A 47 -19.07 31.28 -31.87
CA ALA A 47 -17.71 31.78 -31.79
C ALA A 47 -17.37 32.12 -30.34
N ILE A 48 -16.40 31.43 -29.78
CA ILE A 48 -16.00 31.54 -28.35
C ILE A 48 -14.65 32.26 -28.32
N PRO A 49 -14.51 33.41 -27.64
CA PRO A 49 -13.25 34.11 -27.54
C PRO A 49 -12.24 33.28 -26.72
N ARG A 50 -10.98 33.28 -27.20
CA ARG A 50 -9.88 32.61 -26.47
C ARG A 50 -9.34 33.50 -25.37
N ASP A 51 -8.63 32.87 -24.42
CA ASP A 51 -7.97 33.55 -23.28
C ASP A 51 -8.96 34.40 -22.43
N LYS A 52 -10.23 33.95 -22.38
CA LYS A 52 -11.31 34.58 -21.64
C LYS A 52 -12.07 33.55 -20.82
N LEU A 53 -12.67 34.00 -19.70
CA LEU A 53 -13.70 33.24 -19.02
C LEU A 53 -15.03 33.41 -19.75
N VAL A 54 -15.56 32.33 -20.30
CA VAL A 54 -16.83 32.30 -21.01
C VAL A 54 -17.85 31.49 -20.25
N VAL A 55 -19.03 32.05 -20.03
CA VAL A 55 -20.12 31.39 -19.29
C VAL A 55 -21.22 31.00 -20.29
N ILE A 56 -21.58 29.71 -20.30
CA ILE A 56 -22.69 29.18 -21.09
C ILE A 56 -23.91 29.05 -20.18
N THR A 57 -24.98 29.81 -20.45
CA THR A 57 -26.21 29.84 -19.64
C THR A 57 -27.43 29.34 -20.41
N GLY A 58 -28.47 28.92 -19.71
CA GLY A 58 -29.71 28.46 -20.29
C GLY A 58 -30.49 27.52 -19.36
N LEU A 59 -31.71 27.16 -19.74
CA LEU A 59 -32.56 26.23 -18.99
C LEU A 59 -31.97 24.83 -18.90
N SER A 60 -32.38 24.04 -17.93
CA SER A 60 -32.02 22.63 -17.87
C SER A 60 -32.48 21.90 -19.14
N GLY A 61 -31.62 21.07 -19.73
CA GLY A 61 -31.93 20.38 -20.99
C GLY A 61 -31.77 21.24 -22.26
N SER A 62 -31.27 22.49 -22.18
CA SER A 62 -31.09 23.36 -23.37
C SER A 62 -29.85 23.01 -24.25
N GLY A 63 -29.07 22.00 -23.88
CA GLY A 63 -27.89 21.59 -24.65
C GLY A 63 -26.56 22.23 -24.21
N LYS A 64 -26.51 22.93 -23.06
CA LYS A 64 -25.26 23.55 -22.55
C LYS A 64 -24.13 22.54 -22.40
N SER A 65 -24.40 21.43 -21.71
CA SER A 65 -23.42 20.37 -21.49
C SER A 65 -23.09 19.66 -22.81
N SER A 66 -24.09 19.46 -23.70
CA SER A 66 -23.84 18.88 -25.03
C SER A 66 -22.90 19.71 -25.89
N LEU A 67 -23.00 21.06 -25.81
CA LEU A 67 -22.07 21.93 -26.50
C LEU A 67 -20.70 21.95 -25.87
N ALA A 68 -20.63 22.11 -24.53
CA ALA A 68 -19.36 22.29 -23.83
C ALA A 68 -18.56 20.98 -23.71
N PHE A 69 -19.22 19.88 -23.27
CA PHE A 69 -18.55 18.60 -22.99
C PHE A 69 -18.62 17.64 -24.18
N ASP A 70 -19.82 17.37 -24.71
CA ASP A 70 -20.00 16.33 -25.72
C ASP A 70 -19.53 16.79 -27.12
N THR A 71 -19.39 18.11 -27.35
CA THR A 71 -18.92 18.67 -28.63
C THR A 71 -17.49 19.24 -28.51
N ILE A 72 -17.31 20.34 -27.75
CA ILE A 72 -16.04 21.08 -27.73
C ILE A 72 -14.94 20.30 -26.99
N TYR A 73 -15.22 19.81 -25.77
CA TYR A 73 -14.24 19.04 -25.02
C TYR A 73 -13.93 17.71 -25.72
N ALA A 74 -14.95 16.98 -26.18
CA ALA A 74 -14.79 15.69 -26.85
C ALA A 74 -13.88 15.79 -28.08
N GLU A 75 -14.07 16.81 -28.94
CA GLU A 75 -13.22 17.05 -30.12
C GLU A 75 -11.79 17.48 -29.71
N GLY A 76 -11.64 18.30 -28.66
CA GLY A 76 -10.33 18.71 -28.17
C GLY A 76 -9.52 17.51 -27.62
N GLN A 77 -10.18 16.65 -26.87
CA GLN A 77 -9.61 15.41 -26.33
C GLN A 77 -9.27 14.44 -27.48
N ARG A 78 -10.17 14.25 -28.43
CA ARG A 78 -9.95 13.38 -29.59
C ARG A 78 -8.70 13.80 -30.39
N ARG A 79 -8.57 15.07 -30.71
CA ARG A 79 -7.38 15.61 -31.41
C ARG A 79 -6.10 15.45 -30.60
N TYR A 80 -6.18 15.63 -29.29
CA TYR A 80 -5.04 15.40 -28.41
C TYR A 80 -4.61 13.94 -28.44
N VAL A 81 -5.55 12.99 -28.29
CA VAL A 81 -5.27 11.55 -28.33
C VAL A 81 -4.71 11.13 -29.70
N GLU A 82 -5.24 11.68 -30.81
CA GLU A 82 -4.72 11.42 -32.15
C GLU A 82 -3.28 11.91 -32.36
N SER A 83 -2.86 12.95 -31.65
CA SER A 83 -1.48 13.46 -31.71
C SER A 83 -0.47 12.56 -30.98
N LEU A 84 -0.92 11.64 -30.15
CA LEU A 84 -0.07 10.74 -29.37
C LEU A 84 0.43 9.55 -30.23
N SER A 85 1.48 8.88 -29.74
CA SER A 85 2.01 7.67 -30.38
C SER A 85 0.95 6.57 -30.48
N SER A 86 1.09 5.66 -31.45
CA SER A 86 0.18 4.50 -31.62
C SER A 86 0.07 3.64 -30.38
N TYR A 87 1.16 3.51 -29.62
CA TYR A 87 1.20 2.80 -28.35
C TYR A 87 0.34 3.47 -27.27
N ALA A 88 0.46 4.78 -27.08
CA ALA A 88 -0.33 5.53 -26.11
C ALA A 88 -1.84 5.53 -26.44
N ARG A 89 -2.21 5.58 -27.72
CA ARG A 89 -3.60 5.49 -28.19
C ARG A 89 -4.31 4.20 -27.82
N GLN A 90 -3.59 3.06 -27.76
CA GLN A 90 -4.17 1.76 -27.36
C GLN A 90 -4.67 1.74 -25.90
N PHE A 91 -4.08 2.56 -25.02
CA PHE A 91 -4.46 2.63 -23.60
C PHE A 91 -5.57 3.65 -23.32
N LEU A 92 -5.67 4.72 -24.13
CA LEU A 92 -6.61 5.82 -23.90
C LEU A 92 -7.97 5.61 -24.58
N GLY A 93 -8.07 4.63 -25.47
CA GLY A 93 -9.25 4.41 -26.30
C GLY A 93 -9.40 5.45 -27.40
N ILE A 94 -10.17 5.12 -28.43
CA ILE A 94 -10.55 6.04 -29.49
C ILE A 94 -11.88 6.66 -29.09
N MET A 95 -11.93 7.99 -28.94
CA MET A 95 -13.18 8.71 -28.71
C MET A 95 -13.92 8.87 -30.04
N ASP A 96 -15.22 8.70 -30.01
CA ASP A 96 -16.08 8.96 -31.18
C ASP A 96 -15.98 10.44 -31.59
N LYS A 97 -16.04 10.70 -32.89
CA LYS A 97 -16.07 12.06 -33.39
C LYS A 97 -17.45 12.66 -33.11
N PRO A 98 -17.53 13.82 -32.43
CA PRO A 98 -18.82 14.46 -32.19
C PRO A 98 -19.49 14.88 -33.49
N ASP A 99 -20.83 14.92 -33.47
CA ASP A 99 -21.63 15.39 -34.64
C ASP A 99 -21.56 16.91 -34.75
N VAL A 100 -20.54 17.35 -35.51
CA VAL A 100 -20.22 18.75 -35.76
C VAL A 100 -19.57 18.89 -37.15
N ASP A 101 -19.90 19.93 -37.89
CA ASP A 101 -19.30 20.14 -39.20
C ASP A 101 -17.81 20.49 -39.08
N SER A 102 -17.46 21.47 -38.27
CA SER A 102 -16.08 21.85 -38.00
C SER A 102 -15.90 22.58 -36.65
N ILE A 103 -14.70 22.40 -36.04
CA ILE A 103 -14.23 23.24 -34.94
C ILE A 103 -12.82 23.74 -35.25
N GLU A 104 -12.69 25.07 -35.40
CA GLU A 104 -11.43 25.74 -35.66
C GLU A 104 -10.90 26.46 -34.42
N GLY A 105 -9.58 26.60 -34.29
CA GLY A 105 -8.94 27.31 -33.16
C GLY A 105 -8.98 26.56 -31.82
N LEU A 106 -9.28 25.27 -31.84
CA LEU A 106 -9.38 24.45 -30.62
C LEU A 106 -7.99 24.08 -30.11
N SER A 107 -7.78 24.30 -28.80
CA SER A 107 -6.62 23.82 -28.03
C SER A 107 -6.89 22.43 -27.42
N PRO A 108 -5.86 21.71 -26.93
CA PRO A 108 -6.08 20.59 -26.05
C PRO A 108 -7.05 20.99 -24.93
N ALA A 109 -8.02 20.12 -24.62
CA ALA A 109 -9.08 20.44 -23.68
C ALA A 109 -9.01 19.54 -22.44
N ILE A 110 -9.32 20.12 -21.29
CA ILE A 110 -9.42 19.43 -19.99
C ILE A 110 -10.83 19.65 -19.44
N SER A 111 -11.49 18.56 -19.03
CA SER A 111 -12.82 18.60 -18.42
C SER A 111 -12.74 18.51 -16.90
N ILE A 112 -13.52 19.34 -16.22
CA ILE A 112 -13.71 19.31 -14.76
C ILE A 112 -15.21 19.21 -14.49
N ASP A 113 -15.73 17.98 -14.55
CA ASP A 113 -17.14 17.68 -14.35
C ASP A 113 -17.47 17.32 -12.89
N GLN A 114 -18.75 17.41 -12.50
CA GLN A 114 -19.23 17.06 -11.17
C GLN A 114 -19.45 15.55 -10.96
N LYS A 115 -19.56 14.76 -12.03
CA LYS A 115 -20.18 13.43 -12.01
C LYS A 115 -19.31 12.27 -11.54
N SER A 116 -18.00 12.39 -11.41
CA SER A 116 -17.14 11.25 -11.11
C SER A 116 -16.39 11.40 -9.79
N THR A 117 -17.02 11.05 -8.67
CA THR A 117 -16.26 10.67 -7.46
C THR A 117 -15.59 9.32 -7.72
N SER A 118 -14.30 9.20 -7.38
CA SER A 118 -13.57 7.94 -7.48
C SER A 118 -14.27 6.86 -6.66
N ARG A 119 -14.70 5.76 -7.30
CA ARG A 119 -15.27 4.59 -6.62
C ARG A 119 -14.23 3.69 -5.98
N ASN A 120 -12.94 3.97 -6.19
CA ASN A 120 -11.87 3.16 -5.64
C ASN A 120 -11.74 3.44 -4.13
N PRO A 121 -11.94 2.42 -3.26
CA PRO A 121 -11.88 2.59 -1.82
C PRO A 121 -10.47 2.90 -1.28
N ARG A 122 -9.45 2.75 -2.11
CA ARG A 122 -8.07 3.09 -1.75
C ARG A 122 -7.69 4.54 -2.04
N SER A 123 -8.47 5.25 -2.88
CA SER A 123 -8.18 6.64 -3.21
C SER A 123 -8.45 7.56 -2.02
N THR A 124 -7.49 8.45 -1.73
CA THR A 124 -7.60 9.50 -0.70
C THR A 124 -7.41 10.86 -1.33
N VAL A 125 -7.71 11.93 -0.60
CA VAL A 125 -7.41 13.30 -1.03
C VAL A 125 -5.93 13.42 -1.44
N ALA A 126 -5.00 12.95 -0.60
CA ALA A 126 -3.57 12.99 -0.89
C ALA A 126 -3.17 12.24 -2.17
N THR A 127 -3.84 11.10 -2.48
CA THR A 127 -3.52 10.35 -3.72
C THR A 127 -4.11 10.98 -4.97
N VAL A 128 -5.30 11.58 -4.88
CA VAL A 128 -5.94 12.26 -6.02
C VAL A 128 -5.21 13.56 -6.38
N THR A 129 -4.63 14.23 -5.39
CA THR A 129 -3.84 15.46 -5.55
C THR A 129 -2.37 15.20 -5.85
N GLU A 130 -1.96 13.93 -5.97
CA GLU A 130 -0.56 13.50 -6.12
C GLU A 130 0.37 13.88 -4.95
N ILE A 131 -0.14 14.55 -3.90
CA ILE A 131 0.65 14.91 -2.71
C ILE A 131 1.25 13.66 -2.07
N TYR A 132 0.49 12.54 -2.04
CA TYR A 132 0.97 11.28 -1.47
C TYR A 132 2.20 10.71 -2.20
N ASP A 133 2.30 10.89 -3.51
CA ASP A 133 3.44 10.41 -4.27
C ASP A 133 4.72 11.20 -3.95
N TYR A 134 4.59 12.51 -3.72
CA TYR A 134 5.71 13.33 -3.21
C TYR A 134 6.05 13.00 -1.77
N LEU A 135 5.07 12.73 -0.90
CA LEU A 135 5.33 12.26 0.47
C LEU A 135 6.11 10.93 0.46
N ARG A 136 5.71 9.97 -0.35
CA ARG A 136 6.44 8.70 -0.50
C ARG A 136 7.89 8.91 -0.92
N LEU A 137 8.12 9.84 -1.85
CA LEU A 137 9.47 10.20 -2.29
C LEU A 137 10.26 10.88 -1.18
N LEU A 138 9.65 11.80 -0.43
CA LEU A 138 10.25 12.48 0.71
C LEU A 138 10.72 11.47 1.77
N PHE A 139 9.81 10.59 2.22
CA PHE A 139 10.12 9.59 3.24
C PHE A 139 11.18 8.57 2.79
N ALA A 140 11.20 8.22 1.50
CA ALA A 140 12.24 7.35 0.96
C ALA A 140 13.63 8.02 0.93
N ARG A 141 13.69 9.35 0.81
CA ARG A 141 14.95 10.09 0.65
C ARG A 141 15.54 10.61 1.96
N ILE A 142 14.69 11.11 2.87
CA ILE A 142 15.13 11.75 4.11
C ILE A 142 14.49 11.14 5.37
N GLY A 143 13.67 10.11 5.23
CA GLY A 143 13.03 9.45 6.37
C GLY A 143 14.05 8.77 7.27
N THR A 144 13.88 8.92 8.58
CA THR A 144 14.67 8.24 9.61
C THR A 144 13.90 7.00 10.07
N PRO A 145 14.43 5.80 9.81
CA PRO A 145 13.80 4.57 10.28
C PRO A 145 14.01 4.37 11.78
N HIS A 146 12.97 3.85 12.44
CA HIS A 146 12.99 3.45 13.84
C HIS A 146 12.61 1.97 13.98
N CYS A 147 13.02 1.36 15.07
CA CYS A 147 12.71 -0.04 15.36
C CYS A 147 11.20 -0.25 15.58
N PRO A 148 10.53 -1.12 14.80
CA PRO A 148 9.11 -1.38 14.95
C PRO A 148 8.77 -2.41 16.04
N ALA A 149 9.78 -3.08 16.62
CA ALA A 149 9.61 -4.16 17.58
C ALA A 149 8.73 -3.74 18.77
N LEU A 150 7.92 -4.66 19.26
CA LEU A 150 7.14 -4.50 20.47
C LEU A 150 7.97 -4.92 21.68
N LYS A 151 8.03 -4.09 22.71
CA LYS A 151 8.60 -4.44 24.01
C LYS A 151 7.63 -5.34 24.79
N PRO A 152 8.10 -6.00 25.85
CA PRO A 152 7.25 -6.83 26.71
C PRO A 152 6.05 -6.09 27.33
N ASP A 153 6.16 -4.77 27.50
CA ASP A 153 5.09 -3.89 27.99
C ASP A 153 4.05 -3.51 26.91
N GLY A 154 4.20 -4.00 25.70
CA GLY A 154 3.33 -3.70 24.55
C GLY A 154 3.63 -2.39 23.85
N THR A 155 4.59 -1.59 24.32
CA THR A 155 5.04 -0.36 23.63
C THR A 155 6.03 -0.69 22.51
N ARG A 156 6.16 0.18 21.51
CA ARG A 156 7.16 0.01 20.47
C ARG A 156 8.54 0.49 20.93
N CYS A 157 9.58 -0.13 20.40
CA CYS A 157 10.97 0.23 20.72
C CYS A 157 11.31 1.68 20.35
N HIS A 158 10.95 2.10 19.14
CA HIS A 158 11.19 3.44 18.57
C HIS A 158 12.63 3.96 18.63
N LYS A 159 13.64 3.10 18.88
CA LYS A 159 15.04 3.52 18.75
C LYS A 159 15.34 3.83 17.30
N PRO A 160 16.01 4.97 16.98
CA PRO A 160 16.45 5.25 15.63
C PRO A 160 17.42 4.16 15.15
N VAL A 161 17.31 3.83 13.88
CA VAL A 161 18.10 2.78 13.24
C VAL A 161 18.87 3.39 12.09
N SER A 162 20.16 3.10 12.03
CA SER A 162 21.04 3.56 10.95
C SER A 162 21.66 2.37 10.21
N ARG A 163 22.04 2.59 8.97
CA ARG A 163 22.91 1.65 8.26
C ARG A 163 24.29 1.68 8.93
N ARG A 164 24.84 0.52 9.18
CA ARG A 164 26.24 0.41 9.59
C ARG A 164 27.10 0.39 8.34
N THR A 165 28.18 1.13 8.35
CA THR A 165 29.20 1.02 7.29
C THR A 165 30.01 -0.26 7.48
N ALA A 166 30.65 -0.77 6.42
CA ALA A 166 31.54 -1.92 6.52
C ALA A 166 32.67 -1.65 7.53
N GLU A 167 33.21 -0.42 7.52
CA GLU A 167 34.28 0.00 8.43
C GLU A 167 33.85 -0.06 9.90
N ALA A 168 32.59 0.38 10.21
CA ALA A 168 32.08 0.31 11.57
C ALA A 168 31.90 -1.14 12.04
N ILE A 169 31.44 -2.03 11.15
CA ILE A 169 31.31 -3.46 11.43
C ILE A 169 32.71 -4.08 11.66
N ILE A 170 33.67 -3.79 10.80
CA ILE A 170 35.07 -4.27 10.91
C ILE A 170 35.68 -3.84 12.24
N GLN A 171 35.51 -2.58 12.61
CA GLN A 171 36.04 -2.04 13.86
C GLN A 171 35.39 -2.68 15.09
N GLU A 172 34.08 -2.92 15.06
CA GLU A 172 33.37 -3.63 16.14
C GLU A 172 33.85 -5.08 16.27
N ILE A 173 34.01 -5.81 15.14
CA ILE A 173 34.53 -7.18 15.14
C ILE A 173 35.95 -7.18 15.69
N ALA A 174 36.86 -6.28 15.23
CA ALA A 174 38.22 -6.19 15.68
C ALA A 174 38.34 -5.95 17.18
N THR A 175 37.49 -5.08 17.73
CA THR A 175 37.49 -4.75 19.16
C THR A 175 36.87 -5.85 20.06
N HIS A 176 35.77 -6.48 19.59
CA HIS A 176 35.05 -7.45 20.41
C HIS A 176 35.66 -8.84 20.44
N TYR A 177 36.44 -9.20 19.41
CA TYR A 177 37.00 -10.54 19.23
C TYR A 177 38.54 -10.57 19.22
N GLU A 178 39.16 -9.62 19.94
CA GLU A 178 40.62 -9.61 20.08
C GLU A 178 41.10 -10.94 20.69
N ASP A 179 42.15 -11.50 20.11
CA ASP A 179 42.78 -12.80 20.47
C ASP A 179 41.89 -14.05 20.35
N LYS A 180 40.75 -13.96 19.64
CA LYS A 180 39.81 -15.09 19.44
C LYS A 180 39.99 -15.73 18.04
N ARG A 181 39.45 -16.95 17.92
CA ARG A 181 39.37 -17.66 16.64
C ARG A 181 37.96 -17.51 16.07
N LEU A 182 37.86 -16.96 14.86
CA LEU A 182 36.57 -16.64 14.25
C LEU A 182 36.35 -17.39 12.93
N LEU A 183 35.08 -17.74 12.65
CA LEU A 183 34.61 -18.02 11.31
C LEU A 183 33.78 -16.84 10.86
N LEU A 184 34.15 -16.27 9.70
CA LEU A 184 33.31 -15.28 9.02
C LEU A 184 32.38 -16.02 8.07
N LEU A 185 31.10 -15.83 8.26
CA LEU A 185 30.03 -16.54 7.56
C LEU A 185 29.18 -15.55 6.74
N ALA A 186 28.84 -15.96 5.51
CA ALA A 186 27.86 -15.24 4.69
C ALA A 186 26.56 -16.05 4.64
N PRO A 187 25.44 -15.57 5.19
CA PRO A 187 24.16 -16.26 5.12
C PRO A 187 23.61 -16.23 3.69
N ILE A 188 23.54 -17.42 3.04
CA ILE A 188 23.05 -17.56 1.66
C ILE A 188 21.63 -18.11 1.59
N VAL A 189 21.22 -18.88 2.61
CA VAL A 189 19.83 -19.34 2.78
C VAL A 189 19.44 -19.14 4.24
N LYS A 190 18.35 -18.42 4.51
CA LYS A 190 17.82 -18.20 5.85
C LYS A 190 16.37 -18.66 5.92
N ASN A 191 16.13 -19.68 6.74
CA ASN A 191 14.79 -20.21 7.07
C ASN A 191 13.92 -20.55 5.84
N LYS A 192 14.51 -21.18 4.81
CA LYS A 192 13.82 -21.55 3.56
C LYS A 192 13.73 -23.06 3.40
N LYS A 193 12.59 -23.53 2.86
CA LYS A 193 12.39 -24.94 2.47
C LYS A 193 13.05 -25.22 1.14
N GLY A 194 13.73 -26.35 1.02
CA GLY A 194 14.37 -26.77 -0.22
C GLY A 194 15.51 -27.76 -0.01
N GLU A 195 15.93 -28.42 -1.07
CA GLU A 195 17.04 -29.37 -1.08
C GLU A 195 18.40 -28.70 -1.30
N PHE A 196 18.43 -27.53 -1.92
CA PHE A 196 19.60 -26.68 -2.17
C PHE A 196 20.82 -27.39 -2.77
N ALA A 197 20.59 -28.46 -3.53
CA ALA A 197 21.63 -29.32 -4.12
C ALA A 197 22.61 -28.59 -5.08
N HIS A 198 22.25 -27.41 -5.57
CA HIS A 198 23.09 -26.60 -6.46
C HIS A 198 24.17 -25.80 -5.73
N ILE A 199 24.02 -25.56 -4.42
CA ILE A 199 24.92 -24.73 -3.63
C ILE A 199 26.36 -25.22 -3.63
N PRO A 200 26.66 -26.52 -3.41
CA PRO A 200 28.05 -26.97 -3.36
C PRO A 200 28.83 -26.67 -4.65
N GLU A 201 28.23 -26.97 -5.81
CA GLU A 201 28.87 -26.73 -7.09
C GLU A 201 29.05 -25.24 -7.39
N GLN A 202 28.06 -24.43 -7.09
CA GLN A 202 28.10 -22.98 -7.31
C GLN A 202 29.25 -22.33 -6.54
N TYR A 203 29.37 -22.59 -5.23
CA TYR A 203 30.35 -21.91 -4.39
C TYR A 203 31.75 -22.54 -4.46
N ARG A 204 31.86 -23.81 -4.85
CA ARG A 204 33.15 -24.42 -5.18
C ARG A 204 33.81 -23.75 -6.39
N ARG A 205 33.00 -23.43 -7.43
CA ARG A 205 33.49 -22.68 -8.61
C ARG A 205 34.03 -21.29 -8.25
N LEU A 206 33.52 -20.70 -7.18
CA LEU A 206 33.96 -19.41 -6.65
C LEU A 206 35.17 -19.53 -5.69
N GLY A 207 35.67 -20.76 -5.45
CA GLY A 207 36.88 -21.00 -4.65
C GLY A 207 36.64 -21.25 -3.17
N TYR A 208 35.37 -21.39 -2.74
CA TYR A 208 35.06 -21.71 -1.34
C TYR A 208 35.17 -23.21 -1.08
N ALA A 209 35.48 -23.56 0.17
CA ALA A 209 35.70 -24.95 0.56
C ALA A 209 34.70 -25.48 1.59
N ARG A 210 34.02 -24.60 2.34
CA ARG A 210 33.17 -24.99 3.50
C ARG A 210 31.91 -24.20 3.57
N VAL A 211 30.89 -24.84 4.17
CA VAL A 211 29.57 -24.30 4.42
C VAL A 211 29.09 -24.75 5.80
N ARG A 212 28.35 -23.91 6.48
CA ARG A 212 27.64 -24.28 7.72
C ARG A 212 26.18 -24.48 7.37
N VAL A 213 25.63 -25.65 7.72
CA VAL A 213 24.24 -26.03 7.45
C VAL A 213 23.58 -26.38 8.77
N ASP A 214 22.50 -25.67 9.10
CA ASP A 214 21.73 -25.87 10.34
C ASP A 214 22.62 -25.95 11.59
N GLY A 215 23.65 -25.13 11.64
CA GLY A 215 24.58 -25.03 12.77
C GLY A 215 25.82 -25.93 12.69
N VAL A 216 25.94 -26.82 11.70
CA VAL A 216 27.08 -27.75 11.57
C VAL A 216 27.91 -27.40 10.34
N VAL A 217 29.25 -27.33 10.51
CA VAL A 217 30.17 -27.00 9.41
C VAL A 217 30.55 -28.26 8.64
N TYR A 218 30.35 -28.24 7.33
CA TYR A 218 30.68 -29.30 6.38
C TYR A 218 31.70 -28.80 5.34
N ALA A 219 32.49 -29.70 4.77
CA ALA A 219 33.16 -29.43 3.51
C ALA A 219 32.09 -29.38 2.39
N LEU A 220 32.31 -28.55 1.36
CA LEU A 220 31.36 -28.50 0.23
C LEU A 220 31.22 -29.84 -0.51
N ASP A 221 32.27 -30.69 -0.43
CA ASP A 221 32.26 -32.07 -0.99
C ASP A 221 31.41 -33.03 -0.13
N GLU A 222 31.18 -32.72 1.13
CA GLU A 222 30.42 -33.49 2.10
C GLU A 222 29.07 -32.83 2.42
N PHE A 223 28.53 -32.03 1.50
CA PHE A 223 27.27 -31.32 1.71
C PHE A 223 26.13 -32.30 2.01
N PRO A 224 25.38 -32.14 3.12
CA PRO A 224 24.35 -33.08 3.52
C PRO A 224 23.14 -33.05 2.56
N GLN A 225 22.47 -34.21 2.40
CA GLN A 225 21.19 -34.26 1.72
C GLN A 225 20.10 -33.62 2.58
N LEU A 226 19.58 -32.46 2.10
CA LEU A 226 18.56 -31.70 2.80
C LEU A 226 17.15 -32.13 2.40
N GLN A 227 16.24 -32.14 3.37
CA GLN A 227 14.85 -32.51 3.14
C GLN A 227 14.04 -31.30 2.64
N LYS A 228 13.38 -31.44 1.50
CA LYS A 228 12.60 -30.39 0.83
C LYS A 228 11.49 -29.78 1.69
N SER A 229 10.95 -30.51 2.66
CA SER A 229 9.84 -30.10 3.53
C SER A 229 10.26 -29.31 4.76
N TYR A 230 11.55 -29.35 5.14
CA TYR A 230 12.09 -28.65 6.29
C TYR A 230 12.69 -27.28 5.87
N GLN A 231 12.72 -26.38 6.85
CA GLN A 231 13.39 -25.09 6.70
C GLN A 231 14.85 -25.26 7.09
N HIS A 232 15.74 -24.70 6.27
CA HIS A 232 17.19 -24.80 6.45
C HIS A 232 17.82 -23.41 6.52
N ASN A 233 18.91 -23.32 7.28
CA ASN A 233 19.82 -22.17 7.29
C ASN A 233 21.15 -22.66 6.71
N ILE A 234 21.68 -21.89 5.73
CA ILE A 234 22.95 -22.23 5.07
C ILE A 234 23.80 -20.97 5.04
N GLU A 235 24.95 -21.02 5.69
CA GLU A 235 25.93 -19.95 5.73
C GLU A 235 27.23 -20.44 5.05
N LEU A 236 27.75 -19.63 4.12
CA LEU A 236 29.04 -19.91 3.47
C LEU A 236 30.18 -19.48 4.39
N VAL A 237 31.16 -20.35 4.64
CA VAL A 237 32.38 -19.99 5.40
C VAL A 237 33.29 -19.22 4.47
N VAL A 238 33.34 -17.90 4.67
CA VAL A 238 34.16 -16.99 3.84
C VAL A 238 35.62 -17.03 4.26
N ASP A 239 35.90 -16.94 5.57
CA ASP A 239 37.25 -17.00 6.08
C ASP A 239 37.29 -17.58 7.52
N ARG A 240 38.47 -18.01 7.93
CA ARG A 240 38.80 -18.49 9.28
C ARG A 240 39.96 -17.69 9.81
N LEU A 241 39.70 -16.84 10.80
CA LEU A 241 40.66 -15.88 11.30
C LEU A 241 41.07 -16.21 12.74
N ALA A 242 42.33 -16.13 13.05
CA ALA A 242 42.81 -16.02 14.43
C ALA A 242 43.16 -14.54 14.65
N MET A 243 42.34 -13.86 15.46
CA MET A 243 42.43 -12.43 15.68
C MET A 243 43.70 -12.11 16.51
N ASN A 244 44.72 -11.59 15.85
CA ASN A 244 45.91 -11.05 16.48
C ASN A 244 46.25 -9.71 15.83
N ASN A 245 47.10 -8.89 16.44
CA ASN A 245 47.39 -7.51 16.09
C ASN A 245 47.85 -7.22 14.63
N TYR A 246 47.97 -8.23 13.76
CA TYR A 246 48.51 -8.10 12.39
C TYR A 246 47.47 -8.34 11.27
N LEU A 247 46.17 -8.58 11.58
CA LEU A 247 45.22 -9.07 10.58
C LEU A 247 44.21 -8.03 10.05
N THR A 248 44.42 -6.73 10.29
CA THR A 248 43.41 -5.70 9.97
C THR A 248 43.01 -5.67 8.48
N SER A 249 43.98 -5.83 7.56
CA SER A 249 43.68 -5.83 6.12
C SER A 249 42.93 -7.10 5.67
N ARG A 250 43.29 -8.27 6.20
CA ARG A 250 42.61 -9.53 5.88
C ARG A 250 41.22 -9.57 6.46
N LEU A 251 41.01 -9.09 7.69
CA LEU A 251 39.68 -8.95 8.29
C LEU A 251 38.77 -8.06 7.42
N SER A 252 39.30 -6.89 6.98
CA SER A 252 38.53 -5.97 6.14
C SER A 252 38.08 -6.64 4.83
N GLN A 253 39.01 -7.28 4.11
CA GLN A 253 38.68 -7.98 2.87
C GLN A 253 37.67 -9.11 3.07
N SER A 254 37.84 -9.91 4.13
CA SER A 254 36.96 -11.04 4.39
C SER A 254 35.56 -10.59 4.85
N VAL A 255 35.45 -9.50 5.62
CA VAL A 255 34.16 -8.92 6.02
C VAL A 255 33.44 -8.30 4.82
N GLU A 256 34.13 -7.54 3.97
CA GLU A 256 33.55 -6.97 2.75
C GLU A 256 33.04 -8.08 1.82
N GLN A 257 33.82 -9.14 1.62
CA GLN A 257 33.42 -10.29 0.82
C GLN A 257 32.23 -11.03 1.44
N ALA A 258 32.19 -11.20 2.75
CA ALA A 258 31.06 -11.82 3.45
C ALA A 258 29.79 -10.97 3.34
N LEU A 259 29.91 -9.65 3.45
CA LEU A 259 28.80 -8.71 3.26
C LEU A 259 28.26 -8.73 1.83
N GLU A 260 29.12 -8.83 0.81
CA GLU A 260 28.71 -8.95 -0.58
C GLU A 260 27.91 -10.24 -0.82
N LEU A 261 28.44 -11.39 -0.41
CA LEU A 261 27.82 -12.69 -0.56
C LEU A 261 26.53 -12.84 0.27
N GLY A 262 26.53 -12.32 1.49
CA GLY A 262 25.40 -12.31 2.42
C GLY A 262 24.41 -11.16 2.17
N GLN A 263 24.53 -10.45 1.02
CA GLN A 263 23.65 -9.33 0.67
C GLN A 263 23.54 -8.28 1.77
N GLY A 264 24.67 -7.86 2.31
CA GLY A 264 24.77 -6.85 3.38
C GLY A 264 24.70 -7.42 4.80
N VAL A 265 24.76 -8.73 4.96
CA VAL A 265 24.79 -9.42 6.26
C VAL A 265 26.07 -10.26 6.36
N VAL A 266 26.74 -10.19 7.49
CA VAL A 266 27.85 -11.07 7.86
C VAL A 266 27.58 -11.66 9.25
N GLU A 267 27.82 -12.94 9.42
CA GLU A 267 27.74 -13.61 10.71
C GLU A 267 29.14 -14.00 11.17
N VAL A 268 29.41 -13.78 12.44
CA VAL A 268 30.70 -14.08 13.08
C VAL A 268 30.46 -15.15 14.11
N LEU A 269 31.06 -16.31 13.90
CA LEU A 269 31.05 -17.41 14.84
C LEU A 269 32.38 -17.46 15.61
N ASP A 270 32.30 -17.32 16.93
CA ASP A 270 33.44 -17.58 17.81
C ASP A 270 33.66 -19.09 17.87
N ALA A 271 34.80 -19.54 17.35
CA ALA A 271 35.12 -20.97 17.23
C ALA A 271 35.41 -21.65 18.58
N ASP A 272 35.62 -20.88 19.65
CA ASP A 272 35.93 -21.38 20.98
C ASP A 272 34.67 -21.51 21.87
N THR A 273 33.68 -20.63 21.66
CA THR A 273 32.44 -20.59 22.47
C THR A 273 31.21 -21.03 21.69
N ASP A 274 31.31 -21.21 20.37
CA ASP A 274 30.19 -21.47 19.44
C ASP A 274 29.10 -20.35 19.45
N GLU A 275 29.48 -19.14 19.91
CA GLU A 275 28.60 -17.99 19.93
C GLU A 275 28.54 -17.37 18.53
N LEU A 276 27.31 -17.24 17.97
CA LEU A 276 27.05 -16.65 16.68
C LEU A 276 26.52 -15.23 16.85
N LYS A 277 27.20 -14.24 16.26
CA LYS A 277 26.74 -12.85 16.26
C LYS A 277 26.56 -12.36 14.81
N THR A 278 25.39 -11.77 14.53
CA THR A 278 25.05 -11.24 13.21
C THR A 278 25.33 -9.74 13.15
N PHE A 279 26.00 -9.31 12.07
CA PHE A 279 26.22 -7.91 11.72
C PHE A 279 25.56 -7.62 10.38
N SER A 280 24.94 -6.45 10.27
CA SER A 280 24.23 -6.08 9.05
C SER A 280 24.54 -4.64 8.64
N GLN A 281 24.78 -4.43 7.34
CA GLN A 281 24.79 -3.11 6.72
C GLN A 281 23.36 -2.59 6.47
N ARG A 282 22.34 -3.46 6.64
CA ARG A 282 20.96 -3.06 6.57
C ARG A 282 20.55 -2.31 7.84
N TYR A 283 19.43 -1.63 7.77
CA TYR A 283 18.86 -1.01 8.96
C TYR A 283 18.48 -2.09 9.99
N ALA A 284 19.16 -2.13 11.11
CA ALA A 284 18.88 -3.08 12.19
C ALA A 284 18.95 -2.39 13.56
N CYS A 285 18.10 -2.79 14.49
CA CYS A 285 18.10 -2.30 15.86
C CYS A 285 19.08 -3.13 16.69
N ILE A 286 19.86 -2.48 17.55
CA ILE A 286 20.83 -3.16 18.43
C ILE A 286 20.10 -4.12 19.41
N ASP A 287 18.92 -3.71 19.92
CA ASP A 287 18.17 -4.51 20.90
C ASP A 287 17.27 -5.57 20.22
N HIS A 288 16.99 -5.43 18.91
CA HIS A 288 16.08 -6.31 18.15
C HIS A 288 16.72 -6.63 16.79
N PRO A 289 17.77 -7.43 16.76
CA PRO A 289 18.53 -7.71 15.52
C PRO A 289 17.74 -8.52 14.49
N ASP A 290 16.69 -9.21 14.92
CA ASP A 290 15.81 -10.00 14.03
C ASP A 290 14.77 -9.13 13.28
N GLU A 291 14.58 -7.88 13.72
CA GLU A 291 13.67 -6.95 13.05
C GLU A 291 14.38 -6.27 11.86
N GLU A 292 14.22 -6.86 10.71
CA GLU A 292 14.74 -6.30 9.45
C GLU A 292 13.90 -5.11 8.99
N ILE A 293 14.53 -3.95 8.84
CA ILE A 293 13.92 -2.79 8.21
C ILE A 293 14.32 -2.80 6.74
N PRO A 294 13.36 -2.89 5.80
CA PRO A 294 13.65 -2.93 4.38
C PRO A 294 14.26 -1.62 3.90
N GLU A 295 14.89 -1.65 2.72
CA GLU A 295 15.42 -0.45 2.09
C GLU A 295 14.32 0.59 1.85
N LEU A 296 14.62 1.87 2.16
CA LEU A 296 13.65 2.95 2.05
C LEU A 296 13.47 3.34 0.57
N GLU A 297 12.57 2.63 -0.11
CA GLU A 297 12.13 2.94 -1.47
C GLU A 297 10.73 3.55 -1.47
N PRO A 298 10.35 4.37 -2.47
CA PRO A 298 9.00 4.93 -2.56
C PRO A 298 7.89 3.87 -2.58
N ARG A 299 8.18 2.64 -3.04
CA ARG A 299 7.22 1.51 -3.04
C ARG A 299 6.89 1.02 -1.63
N LEU A 300 7.85 1.14 -0.70
CA LEU A 300 7.66 0.77 0.70
C LEU A 300 6.57 1.62 1.37
N PHE A 301 6.43 2.87 0.97
CA PHE A 301 5.43 3.80 1.50
C PHE A 301 4.10 3.76 0.75
N SER A 302 3.88 2.78 -0.13
CA SER A 302 2.63 2.65 -0.88
C SER A 302 1.69 1.64 -0.22
N PHE A 303 0.52 2.09 0.20
CA PHE A 303 -0.54 1.18 0.66
C PHE A 303 -1.24 0.41 -0.48
N ASN A 304 -0.90 0.71 -1.76
CA ASN A 304 -1.34 -0.05 -2.94
C ASN A 304 -0.32 -1.11 -3.39
N ALA A 305 0.88 -1.11 -2.80
CA ALA A 305 1.93 -2.07 -3.12
C ALA A 305 2.09 -3.09 -1.97
N PRO A 306 2.31 -4.38 -2.27
CA PRO A 306 2.47 -5.43 -1.24
C PRO A 306 3.62 -5.17 -0.27
N GLN A 307 4.64 -4.43 -0.70
CA GLN A 307 5.79 -4.06 0.13
C GLN A 307 5.38 -3.20 1.32
N GLY A 308 4.48 -2.23 1.12
CA GLY A 308 4.06 -1.26 2.13
C GLY A 308 2.71 -1.55 2.76
N ALA A 309 1.78 -2.15 2.02
CA ALA A 309 0.41 -2.37 2.46
C ALA A 309 0.32 -3.26 3.72
N CYS A 310 -0.50 -2.87 4.68
CA CYS A 310 -0.83 -3.73 5.81
C CYS A 310 -1.41 -5.07 5.32
N PRO A 311 -0.84 -6.22 5.70
CA PRO A 311 -1.28 -7.52 5.20
C PRO A 311 -2.71 -7.88 5.64
N SER A 312 -3.15 -7.40 6.82
CA SER A 312 -4.46 -7.70 7.39
C SER A 312 -5.61 -7.02 6.65
N CYS A 313 -5.44 -5.76 6.20
CA CYS A 313 -6.46 -5.01 5.47
C CYS A 313 -6.09 -4.75 4.01
N THR A 314 -4.98 -5.28 3.54
CA THR A 314 -4.49 -5.11 2.15
C THR A 314 -4.44 -3.63 1.71
N GLY A 315 -4.07 -2.73 2.63
CA GLY A 315 -3.97 -1.29 2.37
C GLY A 315 -5.27 -0.50 2.42
N LEU A 316 -6.38 -1.10 2.86
CA LEU A 316 -7.68 -0.41 2.98
C LEU A 316 -7.80 0.44 4.26
N GLY A 317 -7.01 0.14 5.29
CA GLY A 317 -7.10 0.78 6.61
C GLY A 317 -8.27 0.28 7.46
N SER A 318 -9.28 -0.32 6.85
CA SER A 318 -10.47 -0.81 7.53
C SER A 318 -10.81 -2.23 7.06
N ARG A 319 -11.61 -2.92 7.84
CA ARG A 319 -12.14 -4.26 7.53
C ARG A 319 -13.65 -4.27 7.73
N LEU A 320 -14.31 -5.07 6.90
CA LEU A 320 -15.69 -5.42 7.15
C LEU A 320 -15.69 -6.60 8.11
N GLU A 321 -16.30 -6.41 9.28
CA GLU A 321 -16.42 -7.43 10.32
C GLU A 321 -17.87 -7.58 10.70
N VAL A 322 -18.28 -8.81 11.03
CA VAL A 322 -19.64 -9.08 11.48
C VAL A 322 -19.85 -8.44 12.85
N ASP A 323 -20.85 -7.56 12.98
CA ASP A 323 -21.19 -6.91 14.25
C ASP A 323 -22.19 -7.78 15.04
N PRO A 324 -21.83 -8.27 16.24
CA PRO A 324 -22.72 -9.07 17.09
C PRO A 324 -24.08 -8.42 17.33
N ARG A 325 -24.15 -7.08 17.42
CA ARG A 325 -25.38 -6.31 17.65
C ARG A 325 -26.32 -6.34 16.45
N LEU A 326 -25.80 -6.51 15.24
CA LEU A 326 -26.61 -6.68 14.04
C LEU A 326 -27.07 -8.12 13.86
N VAL A 327 -26.31 -9.08 14.39
CA VAL A 327 -26.58 -10.53 14.29
C VAL A 327 -27.66 -10.98 15.26
N LEU A 328 -27.62 -10.51 16.51
CA LEU A 328 -28.54 -10.94 17.55
C LEU A 328 -29.66 -9.94 17.83
N ASN A 329 -30.86 -10.47 18.02
CA ASN A 329 -31.99 -9.75 18.63
C ASN A 329 -32.10 -10.19 20.10
N GLU A 330 -31.70 -9.33 21.03
CA GLU A 330 -31.63 -9.63 22.44
C GLU A 330 -32.97 -9.94 23.09
N ASN A 331 -34.10 -9.45 22.51
CA ASN A 331 -35.42 -9.63 23.06
C ASN A 331 -36.09 -10.96 22.66
N LEU A 332 -35.55 -11.66 21.66
CA LEU A 332 -36.05 -12.95 21.19
C LEU A 332 -35.24 -14.11 21.76
N THR A 333 -35.85 -15.28 21.79
CA THR A 333 -35.14 -16.55 22.00
C THR A 333 -34.49 -17.02 20.71
N ILE A 334 -33.48 -17.87 20.80
CA ILE A 334 -32.84 -18.46 19.61
C ILE A 334 -33.85 -19.25 18.78
N ALA A 335 -34.77 -19.96 19.46
CA ALA A 335 -35.84 -20.73 18.83
C ALA A 335 -36.89 -19.82 18.09
N GLU A 336 -37.09 -18.58 18.53
CA GLU A 336 -37.93 -17.58 17.89
C GLU A 336 -37.21 -16.78 16.81
N GLY A 337 -35.94 -17.10 16.53
CA GLY A 337 -35.18 -16.44 15.49
C GLY A 337 -34.37 -15.23 15.96
N ALA A 338 -33.83 -15.25 17.18
CA ALA A 338 -32.92 -14.20 17.67
C ALA A 338 -31.70 -14.02 16.78
N ILE A 339 -31.26 -15.07 16.08
CA ILE A 339 -30.12 -15.00 15.14
C ILE A 339 -30.63 -14.52 13.77
N ARG A 340 -30.61 -13.23 13.53
CA ARG A 340 -31.18 -12.58 12.35
C ARG A 340 -30.70 -13.13 11.00
N PRO A 341 -29.41 -13.46 10.78
CA PRO A 341 -28.95 -14.06 9.53
C PRO A 341 -29.59 -15.41 9.20
N TYR A 342 -30.11 -16.12 10.24
CA TYR A 342 -30.73 -17.43 10.09
C TYR A 342 -32.27 -17.40 10.09
N ASN A 343 -32.91 -16.24 10.29
CA ASN A 343 -34.38 -16.11 10.35
C ASN A 343 -35.12 -16.50 9.05
N ARG A 344 -34.45 -16.47 7.90
CA ARG A 344 -34.99 -16.90 6.61
C ARG A 344 -34.85 -18.40 6.35
N ILE A 345 -34.24 -19.11 7.28
CA ILE A 345 -33.94 -20.52 7.16
C ILE A 345 -34.92 -21.25 8.11
N ASN A 346 -35.69 -22.24 7.59
CA ASN A 346 -36.68 -22.98 8.37
C ASN A 346 -36.13 -23.45 9.72
N VAL A 347 -36.95 -23.41 10.78
CA VAL A 347 -36.61 -23.76 12.16
C VAL A 347 -35.99 -25.18 12.31
N ASP A 348 -36.23 -26.06 11.33
CA ASP A 348 -35.68 -27.42 11.29
C ASP A 348 -34.34 -27.54 10.53
N ASN A 349 -33.59 -26.46 10.49
CA ASN A 349 -32.33 -26.36 9.78
C ASN A 349 -31.18 -26.98 10.58
N PHE A 350 -30.22 -27.53 9.85
CA PHE A 350 -28.97 -28.09 10.37
C PHE A 350 -28.21 -27.12 11.33
N TYR A 351 -28.23 -25.82 11.07
CA TYR A 351 -27.61 -24.82 11.95
C TYR A 351 -28.33 -24.71 13.31
N MET A 352 -29.68 -24.73 13.31
CA MET A 352 -30.45 -24.67 14.56
C MET A 352 -30.25 -25.93 15.40
N ARG A 353 -30.17 -27.11 14.76
CA ARG A 353 -29.87 -28.37 15.45
C ARG A 353 -28.47 -28.35 16.06
N LYS A 354 -27.45 -27.79 15.38
CA LYS A 354 -26.12 -27.60 15.95
C LYS A 354 -26.16 -26.72 17.20
N ILE A 355 -26.86 -25.56 17.12
CA ILE A 355 -26.96 -24.63 18.25
C ILE A 355 -27.70 -25.28 19.42
N SER A 356 -28.74 -26.09 19.17
CA SER A 356 -29.47 -26.83 20.19
C SER A 356 -28.56 -27.86 20.90
N ALA A 357 -27.75 -28.60 20.16
CA ALA A 357 -26.79 -29.54 20.73
C ALA A 357 -25.69 -28.84 21.57
N VAL A 358 -25.25 -27.66 21.12
CA VAL A 358 -24.32 -26.81 21.91
C VAL A 358 -24.98 -26.32 23.20
N ALA A 359 -26.23 -25.85 23.11
CA ALA A 359 -26.99 -25.36 24.25
C ALA A 359 -27.15 -26.46 25.34
N GLU A 360 -27.55 -27.65 24.91
CA GLU A 360 -27.69 -28.81 25.82
C GLU A 360 -26.36 -29.18 26.48
N ALA A 361 -25.27 -29.28 25.72
CA ALA A 361 -23.95 -29.62 26.21
C ALA A 361 -23.36 -28.57 27.18
N HIS A 362 -23.78 -27.32 27.08
CA HIS A 362 -23.28 -26.22 27.90
C HIS A 362 -24.30 -25.65 28.89
N GLY A 363 -25.44 -26.34 29.11
CA GLY A 363 -26.39 -26.03 30.17
C GLY A 363 -27.18 -24.75 30.00
N PHE A 364 -27.40 -24.30 28.74
CA PHE A 364 -28.32 -23.18 28.45
C PHE A 364 -29.45 -23.60 27.48
N SER A 365 -30.54 -22.83 27.46
CA SER A 365 -31.70 -23.16 26.61
C SER A 365 -31.83 -22.23 25.42
N VAL A 366 -32.09 -22.79 24.25
CA VAL A 366 -32.44 -22.03 23.05
C VAL A 366 -33.79 -21.30 23.16
N ARG A 367 -34.59 -21.62 24.21
CA ARG A 367 -35.87 -20.98 24.51
C ARG A 367 -35.75 -19.85 25.55
N THR A 368 -34.56 -19.53 25.99
CA THR A 368 -34.28 -18.39 26.87
C THR A 368 -34.03 -17.16 26.03
N PRO A 369 -34.63 -15.99 26.30
CA PRO A 369 -34.32 -14.73 25.60
C PRO A 369 -32.81 -14.42 25.67
N VAL A 370 -32.21 -13.96 24.57
CA VAL A 370 -30.76 -13.74 24.47
C VAL A 370 -30.23 -12.79 25.55
N LYS A 371 -31.00 -11.78 25.97
CA LYS A 371 -30.65 -10.87 27.07
C LYS A 371 -30.49 -11.55 28.43
N GLN A 372 -31.13 -12.71 28.63
CA GLN A 372 -31.08 -13.49 29.88
C GLN A 372 -30.03 -14.61 29.83
N LEU A 373 -29.42 -14.87 28.67
CA LEU A 373 -28.32 -15.81 28.55
C LEU A 373 -27.07 -15.22 29.23
N SER A 374 -26.26 -16.07 29.83
CA SER A 374 -24.95 -15.66 30.34
C SER A 374 -24.04 -15.16 29.24
N ASP A 375 -23.06 -14.32 29.56
CA ASP A 375 -22.06 -13.85 28.60
C ASP A 375 -21.31 -15.01 27.96
N GLU A 376 -21.01 -16.06 28.73
CA GLU A 376 -20.37 -17.28 28.25
C GLU A 376 -21.24 -18.01 27.21
N ALA A 377 -22.54 -18.17 27.47
CA ALA A 377 -23.46 -18.77 26.50
C ALA A 377 -23.57 -17.94 25.21
N ARG A 378 -23.67 -16.61 25.32
CA ARG A 378 -23.66 -15.70 24.18
C ARG A 378 -22.36 -15.80 23.38
N GLN A 379 -21.21 -15.86 24.05
CA GLN A 379 -19.91 -16.03 23.38
C GLN A 379 -19.83 -17.36 22.63
N LYS A 380 -20.28 -18.47 23.21
CA LYS A 380 -20.32 -19.77 22.54
C LYS A 380 -21.23 -19.76 21.31
N VAL A 381 -22.39 -19.15 21.40
CA VAL A 381 -23.31 -19.01 20.24
C VAL A 381 -22.67 -18.18 19.14
N LEU A 382 -22.04 -17.03 19.46
CA LEU A 382 -21.48 -16.11 18.48
C LEU A 382 -20.16 -16.62 17.88
N TYR A 383 -19.25 -17.11 18.71
CA TYR A 383 -17.86 -17.39 18.28
C TYR A 383 -17.51 -18.88 18.27
N GLY A 384 -18.45 -19.75 18.67
CA GLY A 384 -18.23 -21.19 18.62
C GLY A 384 -17.56 -21.77 19.86
N THR A 385 -17.25 -23.05 19.78
CA THR A 385 -16.72 -23.86 20.90
C THR A 385 -15.39 -24.57 20.54
N GLY A 386 -14.71 -24.08 19.50
CA GLY A 386 -13.43 -24.60 19.07
C GLY A 386 -13.51 -26.02 18.48
N LYS A 387 -12.68 -26.93 18.98
CA LYS A 387 -12.56 -28.31 18.45
C LYS A 387 -13.56 -29.30 19.07
N GLN A 388 -14.43 -28.86 20.00
CA GLN A 388 -15.40 -29.74 20.63
C GLN A 388 -16.40 -30.27 19.62
N LYS A 389 -16.63 -31.59 19.63
CA LYS A 389 -17.59 -32.25 18.73
C LYS A 389 -18.93 -32.42 19.43
N TYR A 390 -20.00 -32.31 18.66
CA TYR A 390 -21.38 -32.49 19.09
C TYR A 390 -22.07 -33.50 18.19
N GLN A 391 -22.91 -34.33 18.75
CA GLN A 391 -23.77 -35.24 18.01
C GLN A 391 -25.03 -34.49 17.61
N VAL A 392 -25.25 -34.30 16.32
CA VAL A 392 -26.40 -33.62 15.76
C VAL A 392 -27.28 -34.60 15.00
N GLN A 393 -28.55 -34.66 15.37
CA GLN A 393 -29.51 -35.52 14.68
C GLN A 393 -29.88 -34.92 13.31
N LEU A 394 -29.73 -35.72 12.26
CA LEU A 394 -30.18 -35.37 10.92
C LEU A 394 -31.69 -35.65 10.75
N GLY A 395 -32.34 -35.04 9.73
CA GLY A 395 -33.78 -35.20 9.49
C GLY A 395 -34.23 -36.65 9.19
N ASN A 396 -33.28 -37.54 8.91
CA ASN A 396 -33.51 -38.97 8.68
C ASN A 396 -33.26 -39.84 9.94
N GLY A 397 -33.13 -39.22 11.13
CA GLY A 397 -32.88 -39.91 12.41
C GLY A 397 -31.44 -40.35 12.66
N ARG A 398 -30.52 -40.15 11.72
CA ARG A 398 -29.10 -40.47 11.87
C ARG A 398 -28.39 -39.37 12.67
N TYR A 399 -27.36 -39.75 13.43
CA TYR A 399 -26.50 -38.80 14.14
C TYR A 399 -25.22 -38.54 13.35
N TYR A 400 -24.77 -37.28 13.41
CA TYR A 400 -23.54 -36.83 12.76
C TYR A 400 -22.69 -36.02 13.74
N ASP A 401 -21.42 -36.41 13.87
CA ASP A 401 -20.47 -35.70 14.71
C ASP A 401 -19.95 -34.45 13.98
N THR A 402 -20.11 -33.30 14.57
CA THR A 402 -19.69 -32.02 13.97
C THR A 402 -19.20 -31.04 15.02
N THR A 403 -18.36 -30.10 14.62
CA THR A 403 -17.94 -28.98 15.43
C THR A 403 -18.88 -27.79 15.20
N TYR A 404 -18.90 -26.86 16.17
CA TYR A 404 -19.65 -25.64 16.06
C TYR A 404 -18.71 -24.44 15.97
N GLU A 405 -18.62 -23.83 14.78
CA GLU A 405 -17.71 -22.70 14.51
C GLU A 405 -18.23 -21.35 15.06
N GLY A 406 -19.52 -21.24 15.41
CA GLY A 406 -20.15 -19.98 15.79
C GLY A 406 -20.81 -19.24 14.63
N VAL A 407 -21.71 -18.32 14.95
CA VAL A 407 -22.44 -17.55 13.93
C VAL A 407 -21.51 -16.58 13.19
N ILE A 408 -20.66 -15.85 13.93
CA ILE A 408 -19.76 -14.83 13.35
C ILE A 408 -18.73 -15.46 12.42
N PRO A 409 -17.91 -16.45 12.85
CA PRO A 409 -16.97 -17.10 11.94
C PRO A 409 -17.63 -17.77 10.75
N ASN A 410 -18.84 -18.34 10.92
CA ASN A 410 -19.60 -18.91 9.81
C ASN A 410 -19.95 -17.84 8.76
N LEU A 411 -20.46 -16.67 9.18
CA LEU A 411 -20.81 -15.59 8.27
C LEU A 411 -19.57 -15.02 7.57
N GLU A 412 -18.49 -14.81 8.31
CA GLU A 412 -17.22 -14.29 7.75
C GLU A 412 -16.62 -15.25 6.73
N ARG A 413 -16.61 -16.55 7.02
CA ARG A 413 -16.16 -17.58 6.10
C ARG A 413 -17.02 -17.60 4.83
N ARG A 414 -18.34 -17.66 4.98
CA ARG A 414 -19.29 -17.68 3.86
C ARG A 414 -19.18 -16.41 3.00
N TRP A 415 -18.97 -15.25 3.61
CA TRP A 415 -18.77 -13.99 2.89
C TRP A 415 -17.50 -14.02 2.02
N LYS A 416 -16.42 -14.64 2.52
CA LYS A 416 -15.17 -14.80 1.78
C LYS A 416 -15.25 -15.83 0.65
N GLU A 417 -15.94 -16.95 0.90
CA GLU A 417 -15.97 -18.10 0.01
C GLU A 417 -17.08 -18.04 -1.06
N THR A 418 -18.10 -17.18 -0.88
CA THR A 418 -19.22 -17.14 -1.81
C THR A 418 -18.90 -16.40 -3.11
N ASP A 419 -19.24 -17.02 -4.24
CA ASP A 419 -19.21 -16.38 -5.56
C ASP A 419 -20.49 -15.60 -5.87
N SER A 420 -21.56 -15.79 -5.07
CA SER A 420 -22.85 -15.12 -5.26
C SER A 420 -22.81 -13.70 -4.68
N GLU A 421 -22.91 -12.70 -5.55
CA GLU A 421 -23.01 -11.29 -5.14
C GLU A 421 -24.24 -11.01 -4.24
N PHE A 422 -25.35 -11.71 -4.50
CA PHE A 422 -26.56 -11.62 -3.68
C PHE A 422 -26.29 -12.09 -2.24
N MET A 423 -25.69 -13.27 -2.08
CA MET A 423 -25.34 -13.82 -0.77
C MET A 423 -24.33 -12.93 -0.04
N ARG A 424 -23.35 -12.39 -0.76
CA ARG A 424 -22.37 -11.46 -0.19
C ARG A 424 -23.04 -10.21 0.35
N LYS A 425 -23.89 -9.57 -0.42
CA LYS A 425 -24.67 -8.38 0.00
C LYS A 425 -25.62 -8.67 1.17
N ASP A 426 -26.21 -9.87 1.21
CA ASP A 426 -27.11 -10.24 2.32
C ASP A 426 -26.32 -10.38 3.64
N ILE A 427 -25.11 -10.96 3.60
CA ILE A 427 -24.24 -11.06 4.78
C ILE A 427 -23.71 -9.66 5.17
N GLU A 428 -23.35 -8.80 4.23
CA GLU A 428 -22.86 -7.44 4.47
C GLU A 428 -23.81 -6.57 5.30
N ARG A 429 -25.12 -6.88 5.32
CA ARG A 429 -26.10 -6.21 6.19
C ARG A 429 -25.82 -6.40 7.67
N PHE A 430 -25.10 -7.45 8.03
CA PHE A 430 -24.71 -7.77 9.40
C PHE A 430 -23.28 -7.37 9.70
N MET A 431 -22.61 -6.69 8.76
CA MET A 431 -21.23 -6.27 8.89
C MET A 431 -21.13 -4.75 9.07
N ARG A 432 -20.10 -4.34 9.79
CA ARG A 432 -19.70 -2.94 9.91
C ARG A 432 -18.26 -2.78 9.52
N ARG A 433 -17.95 -1.63 8.95
CA ARG A 433 -16.58 -1.23 8.71
C ARG A 433 -15.94 -0.79 10.02
N ARG A 434 -14.83 -1.40 10.39
CA ARG A 434 -14.00 -1.04 11.55
C ARG A 434 -12.58 -0.80 11.11
N ASP A 435 -11.87 0.04 11.85
CA ASP A 435 -10.46 0.23 11.59
C ASP A 435 -9.70 -1.08 11.78
N CYS A 436 -8.71 -1.29 10.94
CA CYS A 436 -7.91 -2.50 10.98
C CYS A 436 -7.10 -2.55 12.27
N TYR A 437 -7.31 -3.56 13.10
CA TYR A 437 -6.63 -3.73 14.38
C TYR A 437 -5.10 -3.80 14.27
N THR A 438 -4.56 -4.27 13.13
CA THR A 438 -3.11 -4.41 12.91
C THR A 438 -2.44 -3.06 12.65
N CYS A 439 -3.07 -2.19 11.86
CA CYS A 439 -2.50 -0.90 11.47
C CYS A 439 -3.23 0.31 12.08
N GLY A 440 -4.28 0.10 12.89
CA GLY A 440 -5.04 1.19 13.50
C GLY A 440 -5.64 2.18 12.50
N GLY A 441 -6.01 1.74 11.29
CA GLY A 441 -6.49 2.63 10.22
C GLY A 441 -5.39 3.11 9.26
N ALA A 442 -4.11 3.05 9.65
CA ALA A 442 -2.98 3.65 8.92
C ALA A 442 -2.61 2.97 7.58
N ARG A 443 -3.29 1.91 7.14
CA ARG A 443 -3.15 1.23 5.84
C ARG A 443 -1.80 0.56 5.56
N LEU A 444 -0.73 0.94 6.27
CA LEU A 444 0.65 0.53 6.06
C LEU A 444 1.12 -0.50 7.10
N LYS A 445 2.20 -1.21 6.78
CA LYS A 445 2.87 -2.11 7.72
C LYS A 445 3.45 -1.33 8.90
N PRO A 446 3.56 -1.92 10.10
CA PRO A 446 4.19 -1.28 11.26
C PRO A 446 5.62 -0.81 11.01
N VAL A 447 6.41 -1.56 10.24
CA VAL A 447 7.78 -1.18 9.87
C VAL A 447 7.84 0.08 9.01
N VAL A 448 6.84 0.33 8.18
CA VAL A 448 6.74 1.55 7.37
C VAL A 448 6.33 2.75 8.22
N LEU A 449 5.40 2.54 9.15
CA LEU A 449 4.95 3.57 10.09
C LEU A 449 6.04 3.94 11.12
N ALA A 450 7.06 3.09 11.27
CA ALA A 450 8.22 3.38 12.11
C ALA A 450 9.26 4.28 11.42
N VAL A 451 9.06 4.67 10.14
CA VAL A 451 9.88 5.66 9.46
C VAL A 451 9.28 7.04 9.65
N THR A 452 10.07 8.01 10.12
CA THR A 452 9.58 9.36 10.41
C THR A 452 10.41 10.44 9.72
N VAL A 453 9.76 11.55 9.44
CA VAL A 453 10.39 12.82 9.08
C VAL A 453 10.01 13.81 10.19
N GLN A 454 10.99 14.32 10.90
CA GLN A 454 10.79 15.20 12.06
C GLN A 454 9.81 14.62 13.11
N GLY A 455 9.90 13.30 13.35
CA GLY A 455 9.08 12.58 14.32
C GLY A 455 7.68 12.20 13.85
N LEU A 456 7.23 12.65 12.69
CA LEU A 456 5.95 12.29 12.09
C LEU A 456 6.12 11.18 11.07
N ASN A 457 5.29 10.15 11.12
CA ASN A 457 5.21 9.16 10.05
C ASN A 457 4.35 9.68 8.89
N ILE A 458 4.37 8.98 7.75
CA ILE A 458 3.66 9.43 6.54
C ILE A 458 2.14 9.53 6.75
N MET A 459 1.55 8.72 7.63
CA MET A 459 0.11 8.77 7.89
C MET A 459 -0.25 9.87 8.88
N ASP A 460 0.61 10.19 9.85
CA ASP A 460 0.43 11.37 10.72
C ASP A 460 0.32 12.65 9.88
N ILE A 461 1.11 12.75 8.80
CA ILE A 461 1.00 13.87 7.86
C ILE A 461 -0.30 13.80 7.05
N CYS A 462 -0.75 12.60 6.68
CA CYS A 462 -2.02 12.43 5.97
C CYS A 462 -3.25 12.77 6.84
N ASP A 463 -3.15 12.63 8.14
CA ASP A 463 -4.22 12.97 9.10
C ASP A 463 -4.32 14.48 9.36
N LEU A 464 -3.35 15.26 8.88
CA LEU A 464 -3.41 16.73 8.93
C LEU A 464 -4.43 17.26 7.93
N GLY A 465 -5.09 18.37 8.31
CA GLY A 465 -5.80 19.23 7.38
C GLY A 465 -4.84 19.93 6.39
N VAL A 466 -5.38 20.35 5.26
CA VAL A 466 -4.59 21.00 4.20
C VAL A 466 -3.81 22.20 4.71
N ASP A 467 -4.42 23.09 5.52
CA ASP A 467 -3.73 24.27 6.04
C ASP A 467 -2.65 23.90 7.06
N ASP A 468 -2.90 22.89 7.92
CA ASP A 468 -1.91 22.42 8.90
C ASP A 468 -0.72 21.76 8.20
N ALA A 469 -0.99 20.98 7.16
CA ALA A 469 0.06 20.39 6.33
C ALA A 469 0.84 21.47 5.56
N LEU A 470 0.16 22.49 5.05
CA LEU A 470 0.81 23.64 4.39
C LEU A 470 1.75 24.38 5.34
N ASP A 471 1.29 24.65 6.55
CA ASP A 471 2.08 25.33 7.59
C ASP A 471 3.29 24.45 8.03
N LEU A 472 3.08 23.14 8.15
CA LEU A 472 4.17 22.19 8.41
C LEU A 472 5.28 22.30 7.36
N PHE A 473 4.95 22.19 6.07
CA PHE A 473 5.93 22.16 4.99
C PHE A 473 6.53 23.55 4.67
N ALA A 474 5.76 24.62 4.83
CA ALA A 474 6.22 25.97 4.52
C ALA A 474 7.03 26.61 5.65
N HIS A 475 6.73 26.30 6.92
CA HIS A 475 7.26 27.07 8.06
C HIS A 475 7.87 26.22 9.17
N LYS A 476 7.38 25.01 9.42
CA LYS A 476 7.76 24.21 10.59
C LYS A 476 8.76 23.10 10.29
N LEU A 477 8.91 22.71 9.02
CA LEU A 477 9.82 21.64 8.63
C LEU A 477 11.27 22.09 8.78
N THR A 478 11.96 21.52 9.77
CA THR A 478 13.37 21.81 10.05
C THR A 478 14.22 20.65 9.55
N LEU A 479 15.06 20.92 8.56
CA LEU A 479 15.93 19.92 7.93
C LEU A 479 17.39 20.36 8.07
N ASP A 480 18.30 19.41 8.20
CA ASP A 480 19.72 19.70 8.09
C ASP A 480 20.09 20.11 6.64
N SER A 481 21.31 20.58 6.42
CA SER A 481 21.74 21.11 5.12
C SER A 481 21.68 20.05 4.01
N GLN A 482 21.99 18.78 4.30
CA GLN A 482 21.95 17.68 3.35
C GLN A 482 20.50 17.28 3.04
N GLN A 483 19.67 17.10 4.06
CA GLN A 483 18.25 16.81 3.91
C GLN A 483 17.54 17.92 3.14
N ALA A 484 17.83 19.18 3.45
CA ALA A 484 17.25 20.33 2.77
C ALA A 484 17.61 20.36 1.28
N ALA A 485 18.85 20.06 0.92
CA ALA A 485 19.27 19.98 -0.48
C ALA A 485 18.51 18.87 -1.25
N ILE A 486 18.35 17.68 -0.64
CA ILE A 486 17.62 16.56 -1.23
C ILE A 486 16.13 16.86 -1.34
N ALA A 487 15.52 17.38 -0.29
CA ALA A 487 14.07 17.56 -0.18
C ALA A 487 13.53 18.81 -0.91
N ARG A 488 14.37 19.79 -1.25
CA ARG A 488 14.00 21.11 -1.76
C ARG A 488 12.92 21.08 -2.86
N LEU A 489 13.11 20.28 -3.89
CA LEU A 489 12.15 20.19 -5.00
C LEU A 489 10.86 19.47 -4.59
N ILE A 490 10.98 18.44 -3.77
CA ILE A 490 9.84 17.66 -3.28
C ILE A 490 8.95 18.54 -2.40
N VAL A 491 9.53 19.24 -1.44
CA VAL A 491 8.82 20.16 -0.53
C VAL A 491 8.16 21.28 -1.32
N LYS A 492 8.85 21.85 -2.32
CA LYS A 492 8.28 22.88 -3.21
C LYS A 492 6.99 22.38 -3.89
N GLU A 493 6.99 21.16 -4.42
CA GLU A 493 5.84 20.58 -5.09
C GLU A 493 4.68 20.28 -4.12
N ILE A 494 4.99 19.77 -2.93
CA ILE A 494 4.00 19.55 -1.87
C ILE A 494 3.35 20.87 -1.47
N THR A 495 4.16 21.89 -1.17
CA THR A 495 3.69 23.22 -0.75
C THR A 495 2.84 23.89 -1.83
N ALA A 496 3.23 23.78 -3.09
CA ALA A 496 2.45 24.34 -4.20
C ALA A 496 1.06 23.68 -4.30
N ARG A 497 0.97 22.35 -4.23
CA ARG A 497 -0.30 21.62 -4.30
C ARG A 497 -1.20 21.91 -3.09
N LEU A 498 -0.63 21.94 -1.89
CA LEU A 498 -1.37 22.32 -0.68
C LEU A 498 -1.89 23.76 -0.77
N GLY A 499 -1.06 24.71 -1.25
CA GLY A 499 -1.46 26.09 -1.46
C GLY A 499 -2.62 26.22 -2.46
N PHE A 500 -2.60 25.46 -3.55
CA PHE A 500 -3.74 25.44 -4.48
C PHE A 500 -5.01 24.89 -3.84
N MET A 501 -4.91 23.83 -3.03
CA MET A 501 -6.07 23.29 -2.32
C MET A 501 -6.64 24.28 -1.30
N SER A 502 -5.80 24.99 -0.56
CA SER A 502 -6.22 26.05 0.34
C SER A 502 -6.91 27.21 -0.41
N ASN A 503 -6.32 27.65 -1.54
CA ASN A 503 -6.88 28.73 -2.37
C ASN A 503 -8.26 28.41 -2.98
N VAL A 504 -8.59 27.15 -3.25
CA VAL A 504 -9.93 26.76 -3.71
C VAL A 504 -10.90 26.49 -2.56
N GLY A 505 -10.52 26.84 -1.32
CA GLY A 505 -11.36 26.70 -0.13
C GLY A 505 -11.55 25.25 0.34
N LEU A 506 -10.51 24.42 0.23
CA LEU A 506 -10.45 23.04 0.72
C LEU A 506 -9.50 22.88 1.90
N ASN A 507 -9.20 23.96 2.59
CA ASN A 507 -8.29 24.04 3.70
C ASN A 507 -8.62 23.12 4.89
N TYR A 508 -9.90 22.81 5.09
CA TYR A 508 -10.42 21.94 6.15
C TYR A 508 -10.32 20.45 5.87
N LEU A 509 -9.99 20.05 4.64
CA LEU A 509 -9.93 18.63 4.28
C LEU A 509 -8.68 17.96 4.83
N GLU A 510 -8.86 16.81 5.45
CA GLU A 510 -7.75 15.90 5.79
C GLU A 510 -7.20 15.22 4.53
N LEU A 511 -5.90 15.14 4.41
CA LEU A 511 -5.23 14.51 3.25
C LEU A 511 -5.53 13.01 3.16
N GLY A 512 -5.72 12.33 4.30
CA GLY A 512 -6.05 10.90 4.40
C GLY A 512 -7.52 10.57 4.12
N ARG A 513 -8.40 11.58 4.04
CA ARG A 513 -9.83 11.38 3.81
C ARG A 513 -10.08 10.60 2.51
N ALA A 514 -10.94 9.58 2.59
CA ALA A 514 -11.25 8.72 1.44
C ALA A 514 -11.99 9.50 0.33
N ALA A 515 -11.52 9.39 -0.90
CA ALA A 515 -12.05 10.16 -2.04
C ALA A 515 -13.54 9.87 -2.34
N ASN A 516 -14.02 8.66 -2.03
CA ASN A 516 -15.43 8.28 -2.22
C ASN A 516 -16.38 8.90 -1.17
N THR A 517 -15.86 9.60 -0.15
CA THR A 517 -16.65 10.32 0.87
C THR A 517 -16.78 11.81 0.56
N LEU A 518 -16.16 12.27 -0.51
CA LEU A 518 -16.20 13.67 -0.93
C LEU A 518 -17.55 14.02 -1.54
N SER A 519 -18.02 15.21 -1.25
CA SER A 519 -19.13 15.80 -2.00
C SER A 519 -18.72 16.10 -3.45
N GLY A 520 -19.71 16.24 -4.35
CA GLY A 520 -19.44 16.58 -5.74
C GLY A 520 -18.62 17.87 -5.90
N GLY A 521 -18.93 18.90 -5.10
CA GLY A 521 -18.21 20.18 -5.13
C GLY A 521 -16.78 20.08 -4.58
N GLU A 522 -16.53 19.25 -3.54
CA GLU A 522 -15.17 19.00 -3.04
C GLU A 522 -14.33 18.27 -4.10
N ALA A 523 -14.89 17.22 -4.72
CA ALA A 523 -14.20 16.47 -5.76
C ALA A 523 -13.89 17.35 -6.99
N GLN A 524 -14.80 18.22 -7.40
CA GLN A 524 -14.59 19.17 -8.48
C GLN A 524 -13.46 20.16 -8.17
N ARG A 525 -13.47 20.76 -6.97
CA ARG A 525 -12.42 21.69 -6.53
C ARG A 525 -11.05 21.02 -6.42
N ILE A 526 -10.99 19.75 -5.96
CA ILE A 526 -9.74 18.96 -5.96
C ILE A 526 -9.20 18.80 -7.39
N ARG A 527 -10.05 18.45 -8.35
CA ARG A 527 -9.64 18.35 -9.75
C ARG A 527 -9.17 19.69 -10.30
N LEU A 528 -9.90 20.76 -9.99
CA LEU A 528 -9.51 22.11 -10.35
C LEU A 528 -8.11 22.45 -9.82
N ALA A 529 -7.87 22.22 -8.53
CA ALA A 529 -6.57 22.44 -7.90
C ALA A 529 -5.44 21.62 -8.55
N THR A 530 -5.71 20.35 -8.85
CA THR A 530 -4.72 19.44 -9.47
C THR A 530 -4.39 19.85 -10.90
N GLN A 531 -5.40 20.20 -11.71
CA GLN A 531 -5.21 20.54 -13.12
C GLN A 531 -4.60 21.93 -13.31
N ILE A 532 -5.06 22.94 -12.58
CA ILE A 532 -4.50 24.29 -12.63
C ILE A 532 -3.11 24.32 -11.97
N GLY A 533 -2.93 23.58 -10.89
CA GLY A 533 -1.65 23.44 -10.20
C GLY A 533 -0.54 22.85 -11.07
N SER A 534 -0.88 22.12 -12.15
CA SER A 534 0.10 21.62 -13.13
C SER A 534 0.73 22.74 -14.00
N GLY A 535 0.18 23.97 -13.95
CA GLY A 535 0.72 25.12 -14.71
C GLY A 535 0.63 25.01 -16.23
N LEU A 536 -0.22 24.11 -16.76
CA LEU A 536 -0.39 23.91 -18.19
C LEU A 536 -0.94 25.18 -18.84
N GLN A 537 -0.18 25.74 -19.78
CA GLN A 537 -0.57 26.90 -20.58
C GLN A 537 -1.11 26.48 -21.95
N GLY A 538 -2.02 27.29 -22.52
CA GLY A 538 -2.58 27.04 -23.85
C GLY A 538 -3.60 25.90 -23.90
N VAL A 539 -4.20 25.54 -22.79
CA VAL A 539 -5.23 24.49 -22.65
C VAL A 539 -6.60 25.14 -22.45
N LEU A 540 -7.63 24.53 -23.02
CA LEU A 540 -9.02 24.90 -22.81
C LEU A 540 -9.56 24.12 -21.58
N TYR A 541 -9.99 24.84 -20.55
CA TYR A 541 -10.65 24.24 -19.40
C TYR A 541 -12.18 24.32 -19.56
N VAL A 542 -12.85 23.19 -19.49
CA VAL A 542 -14.33 23.10 -19.54
C VAL A 542 -14.81 22.68 -18.16
N LEU A 543 -15.61 23.54 -17.52
CA LEU A 543 -16.08 23.41 -16.15
C LEU A 543 -17.60 23.24 -16.13
N ASP A 544 -18.13 22.32 -15.28
CA ASP A 544 -19.57 22.16 -15.03
C ASP A 544 -20.01 22.90 -13.77
#